data_939f6d8f8277afdcfffda0c94f74d880
#
_entry.id   939f6d8f8277afdcfffda0c94f74d880
#
_cell.length_a   1.000
_cell.length_b   1.000
_cell.length_c   1.000
_cell.angle_alpha   90.00
_cell.angle_beta   90.00
_cell.angle_gamma   90.00
#
_symmetry.space_group_name_H-M   'P 1'
#
loop_
_entity.id
_entity.type
_entity.pdbx_description
1 polymer ?
#
loop_
_entity_poly.entity_id
_entity_poly.type
_entity_poly.pdbx_seq_one_letter_code
_entity_poly.pdbx_strand_id
1 'polypeptide(L)'
;MAFFANLRRLLPFVKKSLRDFVAQPLLTRRSAMNTRQTASFGLWLGLFLALFASPTLAAYEEVAVSNGATLRGTVKVQGQLPKLPPLQISKYKEVCRDVPNETLIVGPSQGLRYAVVTLEGIIKGKAVEREVQHELDNVKCRFVPHLQAASVGQFVLLKNTDPILHTAHAYFASGQPHFNVGLYPARTSRKPLVTPGVVKILCEVHPWMSAYIVITKHPYHTITDAYNEYLISDVPTNSYRLRT
;
A
#
# COMPACT_ATOMS: atom_id res chain seq x y z
N MET A 1 -16.07 3.40 -5.35
CA MET A 1 -16.66 4.24 -4.27
C MET A 1 -16.76 3.54 -2.93
N ALA A 2 -16.96 2.24 -2.85
CA ALA A 2 -16.99 1.51 -1.56
C ALA A 2 -15.66 1.59 -0.75
N PHE A 3 -14.52 1.81 -1.39
CA PHE A 3 -13.22 1.89 -0.73
C PHE A 3 -12.96 3.22 0.01
N PHE A 4 -13.62 4.31 -0.38
CA PHE A 4 -13.46 5.62 0.28
C PHE A 4 -14.54 5.94 1.32
N ALA A 5 -15.68 5.27 1.28
CA ALA A 5 -16.76 5.50 2.24
C ALA A 5 -16.46 4.96 3.66
N ASN A 6 -15.61 3.95 3.80
CA ASN A 6 -15.26 3.37 5.10
C ASN A 6 -14.15 4.12 5.86
N LEU A 7 -13.40 5.02 5.22
CA LEU A 7 -12.36 5.80 5.92
C LEU A 7 -12.91 6.98 6.75
N ARG A 8 -14.15 7.43 6.50
CA ARG A 8 -14.75 8.54 7.25
C ARG A 8 -15.50 8.14 8.52
N ARG A 9 -15.70 6.83 8.78
CA ARG A 9 -16.43 6.34 9.96
C ARG A 9 -15.56 5.84 11.11
N LEU A 10 -14.24 5.89 11.01
CA LEU A 10 -13.32 5.40 12.05
C LEU A 10 -12.60 6.49 12.87
N LEU A 11 -13.07 7.73 12.82
CA LEU A 11 -12.56 8.77 13.73
C LEU A 11 -13.74 9.42 14.44
N PRO A 12 -14.14 8.89 15.61
CA PRO A 12 -13.92 9.64 16.82
C PRO A 12 -13.73 8.74 18.05
N PHE A 13 -12.52 8.38 18.42
CA PHE A 13 -12.25 7.91 19.79
C PHE A 13 -10.73 7.86 20.05
N VAL A 14 -10.05 9.01 20.01
CA VAL A 14 -8.81 9.20 20.80
C VAL A 14 -8.69 10.69 21.13
N LYS A 15 -9.38 11.09 22.16
CA LYS A 15 -9.07 12.27 22.95
C LYS A 15 -9.32 11.92 24.41
N LYS A 16 -8.33 11.26 25.05
CA LYS A 16 -8.24 11.30 26.52
C LYS A 16 -6.81 11.08 26.98
N SER A 17 -6.30 12.15 27.58
CA SER A 17 -5.44 12.17 28.77
C SER A 17 -4.02 11.64 28.68
N LEU A 18 -3.14 12.56 28.28
CA LEU A 18 -1.75 12.61 28.72
C LEU A 18 -1.67 13.69 29.84
N ARG A 19 -2.05 13.36 31.05
CA ARG A 19 -1.66 14.05 32.28
C ARG A 19 -1.77 13.01 33.41
N ASP A 20 -0.74 12.95 34.25
CA ASP A 20 -0.57 12.17 35.47
C ASP A 20 0.35 10.93 35.36
N PHE A 21 1.63 11.20 35.16
CA PHE A 21 2.70 10.36 35.69
C PHE A 21 3.52 11.20 36.66
N VAL A 22 3.08 11.22 37.90
CA VAL A 22 3.86 11.71 39.03
C VAL A 22 4.70 10.54 39.53
N ALA A 23 6.03 10.72 39.50
CA ALA A 23 6.98 9.80 40.09
C ALA A 23 6.81 9.73 41.62
N GLN A 24 6.71 8.51 42.16
CA GLN A 24 6.83 8.27 43.59
C GLN A 24 8.15 7.55 43.88
N PRO A 25 8.84 7.90 44.98
CA PRO A 25 10.16 7.38 45.29
C PRO A 25 10.13 5.98 45.88
N LEU A 26 11.14 5.19 45.53
CA LEU A 26 11.48 3.89 46.05
C LEU A 26 11.77 3.94 47.54
N LEU A 27 10.91 3.37 48.38
CA LEU A 27 11.20 3.02 49.75
C LEU A 27 11.67 1.55 49.82
N THR A 28 12.94 1.37 50.08
CA THR A 28 13.56 0.09 50.40
C THR A 28 13.01 -0.45 51.73
N ARG A 29 12.29 -1.57 51.66
CA ARG A 29 12.04 -2.38 52.86
C ARG A 29 12.70 -3.75 52.69
N ARG A 30 13.80 -3.94 53.40
CA ARG A 30 14.39 -5.27 53.65
C ARG A 30 13.37 -6.04 54.54
N SER A 31 12.92 -7.22 54.05
CA SER A 31 12.23 -8.18 54.87
C SER A 31 12.86 -9.56 54.64
N ALA A 32 13.13 -10.19 55.78
CA ALA A 32 13.88 -11.43 55.89
C ALA A 32 13.28 -12.60 55.10
N MET A 33 14.13 -13.34 54.45
CA MET A 33 13.78 -14.52 53.65
C MET A 33 13.59 -15.70 54.58
N ASN A 34 12.35 -16.17 54.67
CA ASN A 34 12.02 -17.40 55.38
C ASN A 34 12.06 -18.57 54.38
N THR A 35 13.13 -19.34 54.46
CA THR A 35 13.37 -20.57 53.69
C THR A 35 12.47 -21.69 54.15
N ARG A 36 11.32 -21.92 53.54
CA ARG A 36 10.57 -23.20 53.47
C ARG A 36 9.33 -23.05 52.63
N GLN A 37 9.44 -23.15 51.32
CA GLN A 37 8.36 -23.55 50.37
C GLN A 37 8.91 -23.60 48.94
N THR A 38 9.75 -24.58 48.67
CA THR A 38 10.22 -24.89 47.32
C THR A 38 9.77 -26.30 46.97
N ALA A 39 8.53 -26.50 46.60
CA ALA A 39 8.13 -27.74 45.92
C ALA A 39 6.68 -27.68 45.37
N SER A 40 6.30 -26.69 44.57
CA SER A 40 5.02 -26.78 43.82
C SER A 40 4.88 -25.78 42.69
N PHE A 41 5.89 -24.98 42.37
CA PHE A 41 5.79 -23.96 41.31
C PHE A 41 6.31 -24.42 39.92
N GLY A 42 6.90 -25.61 39.83
CA GLY A 42 7.53 -26.10 38.57
C GLY A 42 6.56 -26.70 37.56
N LEU A 43 5.35 -27.12 37.94
CA LEU A 43 4.45 -27.84 37.03
C LEU A 43 3.43 -26.95 36.30
N TRP A 44 3.22 -25.71 36.75
CA TRP A 44 2.25 -24.80 36.13
C TRP A 44 2.87 -23.86 35.08
N LEU A 45 4.20 -23.71 35.05
CA LEU A 45 4.87 -22.85 34.08
C LEU A 45 5.00 -23.51 32.68
N GLY A 46 4.99 -24.85 32.63
CA GLY A 46 5.07 -25.61 31.38
C GLY A 46 3.77 -25.65 30.56
N LEU A 47 2.61 -25.43 31.18
CA LEU A 47 1.32 -25.55 30.51
C LEU A 47 0.83 -24.22 29.88
N PHE A 48 1.44 -23.09 30.26
CA PHE A 48 1.04 -21.77 29.78
C PHE A 48 1.82 -21.31 28.50
N LEU A 49 2.90 -22.02 28.14
CA LEU A 49 3.73 -21.66 26.97
C LEU A 49 3.21 -22.23 25.65
N ALA A 50 2.22 -23.13 25.69
CA ALA A 50 1.72 -23.84 24.49
C ALA A 50 0.53 -23.16 23.79
N LEU A 51 0.03 -22.01 24.26
CA LEU A 51 -1.22 -21.42 23.79
C LEU A 51 -1.07 -20.16 22.92
N PHE A 52 0.15 -19.72 22.59
CA PHE A 52 0.38 -18.59 21.69
C PHE A 52 1.06 -19.03 20.38
N ALA A 53 0.55 -20.07 19.75
CA ALA A 53 0.81 -20.26 18.33
C ALA A 53 0.01 -19.21 17.55
N SER A 54 0.59 -18.02 17.39
CA SER A 54 0.06 -17.02 16.46
C SER A 54 -0.02 -17.67 15.08
N PRO A 55 -1.16 -17.63 14.36
CA PRO A 55 -1.21 -18.12 13.01
C PRO A 55 -0.19 -17.34 12.17
N THR A 56 0.91 -17.97 11.82
CA THR A 56 1.82 -17.44 10.82
C THR A 56 1.04 -17.38 9.53
N LEU A 57 0.70 -16.16 9.07
CA LEU A 57 0.21 -15.96 7.71
C LEU A 57 1.26 -16.58 6.77
N ALA A 58 0.88 -17.67 6.11
CA ALA A 58 1.78 -18.37 5.21
C ALA A 58 2.37 -17.38 4.20
N ALA A 59 3.69 -17.38 4.10
CA ALA A 59 4.39 -16.63 3.06
C ALA A 59 3.98 -17.19 1.69
N TYR A 60 3.96 -16.35 0.66
CA TYR A 60 3.73 -16.83 -0.71
C TYR A 60 4.87 -17.74 -1.15
N GLU A 61 4.51 -18.93 -1.65
CA GLU A 61 5.43 -19.96 -2.13
C GLU A 61 5.58 -19.89 -3.65
N GLU A 62 6.80 -19.78 -4.14
CA GLU A 62 7.10 -19.73 -5.58
C GLU A 62 7.27 -21.15 -6.11
N VAL A 63 6.42 -21.53 -7.07
CA VAL A 63 6.43 -22.85 -7.71
C VAL A 63 6.27 -22.70 -9.22
N ALA A 64 6.73 -23.70 -9.97
CA ALA A 64 6.44 -23.77 -11.40
C ALA A 64 4.94 -24.03 -11.64
N VAL A 65 4.34 -23.27 -12.54
CA VAL A 65 2.94 -23.42 -12.95
C VAL A 65 2.89 -24.00 -14.35
N SER A 66 2.55 -25.28 -14.47
CA SER A 66 2.56 -25.99 -15.76
C SER A 66 1.24 -25.88 -16.55
N ASN A 67 0.11 -25.72 -15.87
CA ASN A 67 -1.22 -25.66 -16.47
C ASN A 67 -2.00 -24.45 -15.94
N GLY A 68 -1.38 -23.27 -16.03
CA GLY A 68 -1.98 -22.03 -15.55
C GLY A 68 -3.13 -21.56 -16.44
N ALA A 69 -4.19 -21.09 -15.80
CA ALA A 69 -5.30 -20.41 -16.49
C ALA A 69 -4.99 -18.95 -16.74
N THR A 70 -5.65 -18.35 -17.74
CA THR A 70 -5.64 -16.90 -17.95
C THR A 70 -6.99 -16.32 -17.56
N LEU A 71 -6.97 -15.34 -16.65
CA LEU A 71 -8.14 -14.57 -16.29
C LEU A 71 -8.19 -13.27 -17.12
N ARG A 72 -9.30 -13.02 -17.76
CA ARG A 72 -9.54 -11.80 -18.54
C ARG A 72 -10.91 -11.23 -18.20
N GLY A 73 -11.02 -9.92 -18.17
CA GLY A 73 -12.30 -9.25 -17.94
C GLY A 73 -12.20 -7.74 -18.04
N THR A 74 -13.29 -7.07 -17.73
CA THR A 74 -13.40 -5.61 -17.70
C THR A 74 -13.87 -5.14 -16.34
N VAL A 75 -13.42 -3.95 -15.91
CA VAL A 75 -13.92 -3.30 -14.70
C VAL A 75 -14.80 -2.13 -15.09
N LYS A 76 -16.03 -2.09 -14.57
CA LYS A 76 -17.01 -1.04 -14.85
C LYS A 76 -17.49 -0.39 -13.57
N VAL A 77 -17.76 0.91 -13.65
CA VAL A 77 -18.41 1.65 -12.58
C VAL A 77 -19.91 1.44 -12.65
N GLN A 78 -20.55 1.18 -11.52
CA GLN A 78 -22.02 1.13 -11.42
C GLN A 78 -22.53 2.40 -10.74
N GLY A 79 -23.67 2.89 -11.22
CA GLY A 79 -24.34 4.06 -10.66
C GLY A 79 -23.92 5.38 -11.29
N GLN A 80 -24.28 6.46 -10.61
CA GLN A 80 -24.05 7.82 -11.10
C GLN A 80 -22.60 8.26 -10.83
N LEU A 81 -21.91 8.73 -11.87
CA LEU A 81 -20.54 9.20 -11.74
C LEU A 81 -20.51 10.57 -11.07
N PRO A 82 -19.61 10.79 -10.08
CA PRO A 82 -19.43 12.10 -9.50
C PRO A 82 -18.77 13.04 -10.53
N LYS A 83 -19.24 14.28 -10.59
CA LYS A 83 -18.55 15.33 -11.33
C LYS A 83 -17.35 15.79 -10.51
N LEU A 84 -16.14 15.53 -10.99
CA LEU A 84 -14.92 15.97 -10.33
C LEU A 84 -14.64 17.44 -10.64
N PRO A 85 -14.31 18.27 -9.62
CA PRO A 85 -13.89 19.66 -9.88
C PRO A 85 -12.50 19.67 -10.54
N PRO A 86 -12.17 20.72 -11.32
CA PRO A 86 -10.80 20.93 -11.80
C PRO A 86 -9.81 21.05 -10.63
N LEU A 87 -8.58 20.64 -10.87
CA LEU A 87 -7.51 20.83 -9.89
C LEU A 87 -7.18 22.31 -9.74
N GLN A 88 -6.94 22.73 -8.50
CA GLN A 88 -6.54 24.11 -8.19
C GLN A 88 -5.02 24.26 -8.32
N ILE A 89 -4.56 24.72 -9.47
CA ILE A 89 -3.13 24.93 -9.75
C ILE A 89 -2.75 26.31 -9.21
N SER A 90 -2.04 26.34 -8.09
CA SER A 90 -1.73 27.59 -7.35
C SER A 90 -0.29 28.10 -7.58
N LYS A 91 0.62 27.25 -8.10
CA LYS A 91 2.05 27.57 -8.26
C LYS A 91 2.58 27.14 -9.61
N TYR A 92 3.65 27.77 -10.11
CA TYR A 92 4.39 27.38 -11.31
C TYR A 92 3.50 27.19 -12.53
N LYS A 93 2.55 28.10 -12.76
CA LYS A 93 1.54 27.98 -13.85
C LYS A 93 2.15 27.92 -15.25
N GLU A 94 3.38 28.39 -15.43
CA GLU A 94 4.14 28.30 -16.66
C GLU A 94 4.57 26.84 -16.99
N VAL A 95 4.78 26.01 -15.96
CA VAL A 95 5.12 24.58 -16.10
C VAL A 95 3.92 23.69 -15.86
N CYS A 96 3.14 24.01 -14.80
CA CYS A 96 2.03 23.20 -14.27
C CYS A 96 0.68 23.59 -14.90
N ARG A 97 0.62 23.76 -16.23
CA ARG A 97 -0.64 24.06 -16.91
C ARG A 97 -1.36 22.77 -17.36
N ASP A 98 -2.67 22.85 -17.49
CA ASP A 98 -3.50 21.78 -18.09
C ASP A 98 -3.33 20.41 -17.40
N VAL A 99 -3.20 20.43 -16.05
CA VAL A 99 -3.11 19.18 -15.26
C VAL A 99 -4.49 18.55 -15.13
N PRO A 100 -4.72 17.36 -15.70
CA PRO A 100 -6.01 16.67 -15.60
C PRO A 100 -6.23 16.14 -14.19
N ASN A 101 -7.49 16.10 -13.76
CA ASN A 101 -7.86 15.41 -12.53
C ASN A 101 -7.99 13.90 -12.80
N GLU A 102 -6.97 13.13 -12.42
CA GLU A 102 -6.89 11.68 -12.65
C GLU A 102 -7.50 10.84 -11.51
N THR A 103 -8.19 11.48 -10.54
CA THR A 103 -8.81 10.79 -9.40
C THR A 103 -9.82 9.71 -9.80
N LEU A 104 -10.52 9.91 -10.94
CA LEU A 104 -11.44 8.95 -11.51
C LEU A 104 -11.45 9.12 -13.02
N ILE A 105 -10.99 8.12 -13.75
CA ILE A 105 -11.03 8.10 -15.22
C ILE A 105 -11.96 6.99 -15.66
N VAL A 106 -13.07 7.40 -16.24
CA VAL A 106 -14.09 6.49 -16.78
C VAL A 106 -14.17 6.67 -18.28
N GLY A 107 -13.94 5.58 -18.98
CA GLY A 107 -14.02 5.49 -20.43
C GLY A 107 -15.40 5.13 -20.95
N PRO A 108 -15.51 4.80 -22.23
CA PRO A 108 -16.74 4.31 -22.85
C PRO A 108 -17.35 3.14 -22.07
N SER A 109 -18.67 2.98 -22.13
CA SER A 109 -19.41 1.89 -21.46
C SER A 109 -19.15 1.78 -19.95
N GLN A 110 -18.89 2.93 -19.30
CA GLN A 110 -18.58 3.02 -17.86
C GLN A 110 -17.34 2.23 -17.42
N GLY A 111 -16.42 1.96 -18.32
CA GLY A 111 -15.19 1.24 -18.02
C GLY A 111 -14.27 2.05 -17.14
N LEU A 112 -13.74 1.45 -16.06
CA LEU A 112 -12.86 2.11 -15.10
C LEU A 112 -11.38 1.88 -15.48
N ARG A 113 -10.69 2.96 -15.81
CA ARG A 113 -9.24 2.96 -15.96
C ARG A 113 -8.54 3.06 -14.60
N TYR A 114 -7.35 2.52 -14.50
CA TYR A 114 -6.59 2.50 -13.25
C TYR A 114 -7.29 1.75 -12.10
N ALA A 115 -8.04 0.68 -12.40
CA ALA A 115 -8.46 -0.27 -11.39
C ALA A 115 -7.38 -1.34 -11.20
N VAL A 116 -6.91 -1.53 -9.98
CA VAL A 116 -6.03 -2.66 -9.67
C VAL A 116 -6.89 -3.88 -9.49
N VAL A 117 -6.56 -4.95 -10.23
CA VAL A 117 -7.20 -6.25 -10.12
C VAL A 117 -6.20 -7.23 -9.54
N THR A 118 -6.54 -7.90 -8.45
CA THR A 118 -5.66 -8.84 -7.76
C THR A 118 -6.40 -10.08 -7.30
N LEU A 119 -5.71 -11.23 -7.22
CA LEU A 119 -6.25 -12.45 -6.64
C LEU A 119 -6.05 -12.45 -5.13
N GLU A 120 -7.09 -12.75 -4.37
CA GLU A 120 -6.99 -12.98 -2.93
C GLU A 120 -6.96 -14.49 -2.63
N GLY A 121 -6.21 -14.83 -1.57
CA GLY A 121 -6.12 -16.22 -1.08
C GLY A 121 -5.13 -17.09 -1.84
N ILE A 122 -4.37 -16.54 -2.79
CA ILE A 122 -3.32 -17.29 -3.47
C ILE A 122 -2.07 -17.34 -2.59
N ILE A 123 -1.67 -18.56 -2.23
CA ILE A 123 -0.54 -18.82 -1.34
C ILE A 123 0.67 -19.41 -2.06
N LYS A 124 0.50 -19.91 -3.30
CA LYS A 124 1.57 -20.44 -4.13
C LYS A 124 1.30 -20.25 -5.61
N GLY A 125 2.36 -20.15 -6.41
CA GLY A 125 2.27 -19.98 -7.85
C GLY A 125 3.57 -19.46 -8.46
N LYS A 126 3.49 -18.79 -9.63
CA LYS A 126 4.67 -18.35 -10.37
C LYS A 126 5.57 -17.42 -9.55
N ALA A 127 6.88 -17.46 -9.85
CA ALA A 127 7.86 -16.62 -9.18
C ALA A 127 7.59 -15.13 -9.38
N VAL A 128 7.96 -14.34 -8.38
CA VAL A 128 7.99 -12.86 -8.49
C VAL A 128 9.23 -12.46 -9.28
N GLU A 129 9.06 -11.73 -10.35
CA GLU A 129 10.16 -11.08 -11.08
C GLU A 129 10.69 -9.90 -10.26
N ARG A 130 11.72 -10.12 -9.44
CA ARG A 130 12.22 -9.12 -8.47
C ARG A 130 13.02 -8.00 -9.12
N GLU A 131 13.59 -8.24 -10.30
CA GLU A 131 14.39 -7.24 -11.02
C GLU A 131 13.54 -6.20 -11.75
N VAL A 132 12.20 -6.34 -11.72
CA VAL A 132 11.30 -5.35 -12.30
C VAL A 132 11.44 -4.02 -11.56
N GLN A 133 11.72 -2.99 -12.32
CA GLN A 133 11.79 -1.61 -11.84
C GLN A 133 10.63 -0.81 -12.42
N HIS A 134 9.74 -0.38 -11.56
CA HIS A 134 8.65 0.54 -11.91
C HIS A 134 9.19 1.97 -11.98
N GLU A 135 8.77 2.76 -12.96
CA GLU A 135 9.14 4.18 -13.03
C GLU A 135 7.97 5.06 -12.58
N LEU A 136 8.27 6.07 -11.78
CA LEU A 136 7.35 7.14 -11.39
C LEU A 136 8.02 8.48 -11.66
N ASP A 137 7.60 9.14 -12.73
CA ASP A 137 8.21 10.39 -13.18
C ASP A 137 7.31 11.60 -12.86
N ASN A 138 7.92 12.72 -12.56
CA ASN A 138 7.27 14.03 -12.48
C ASN A 138 7.29 14.67 -13.86
N VAL A 139 6.12 14.74 -14.50
CA VAL A 139 5.95 15.26 -15.86
C VAL A 139 4.78 16.25 -15.89
N LYS A 140 5.05 17.50 -16.24
CA LYS A 140 4.04 18.57 -16.28
C LYS A 140 3.23 18.62 -14.98
N CYS A 141 3.94 18.58 -13.85
CA CYS A 141 3.38 18.61 -12.49
C CYS A 141 2.35 17.52 -12.19
N ARG A 142 2.62 16.33 -12.68
CA ARG A 142 1.90 15.08 -12.36
C ARG A 142 2.91 13.99 -12.06
N PHE A 143 2.51 13.04 -11.24
CA PHE A 143 3.17 11.75 -11.18
C PHE A 143 2.66 10.86 -12.31
N VAL A 144 3.56 10.34 -13.13
CA VAL A 144 3.24 9.48 -14.27
C VAL A 144 4.00 8.16 -14.15
N PRO A 145 3.29 7.03 -14.16
CA PRO A 145 1.83 6.86 -14.19
C PRO A 145 1.17 7.19 -12.84
N HIS A 146 -0.11 7.55 -12.85
CA HIS A 146 -0.87 7.89 -11.64
C HIS A 146 -1.04 6.70 -10.68
N LEU A 147 -1.17 5.48 -11.21
CA LEU A 147 -1.31 4.25 -10.43
C LEU A 147 -0.40 3.16 -10.98
N GLN A 148 0.22 2.42 -10.06
CA GLN A 148 1.04 1.24 -10.38
C GLN A 148 0.67 0.08 -9.46
N ALA A 149 0.90 -1.14 -9.93
CA ALA A 149 0.83 -2.35 -9.13
C ALA A 149 2.19 -3.05 -9.19
N ALA A 150 2.66 -3.50 -8.05
CA ALA A 150 3.97 -4.11 -7.89
C ALA A 150 3.90 -5.30 -6.93
N SER A 151 4.92 -6.15 -6.96
CA SER A 151 5.12 -7.20 -5.97
C SER A 151 6.22 -6.83 -4.97
N VAL A 152 6.11 -7.37 -3.76
CA VAL A 152 7.19 -7.27 -2.76
C VAL A 152 8.51 -7.78 -3.35
N GLY A 153 9.59 -7.03 -3.13
CA GLY A 153 10.92 -7.31 -3.66
C GLY A 153 11.27 -6.55 -4.94
N GLN A 154 10.28 -5.89 -5.58
CA GLN A 154 10.52 -5.01 -6.72
C GLN A 154 10.94 -3.59 -6.28
N PHE A 155 11.15 -2.69 -7.24
CA PHE A 155 11.64 -1.34 -6.99
C PHE A 155 10.80 -0.30 -7.73
N VAL A 156 10.76 0.91 -7.19
CA VAL A 156 10.32 2.09 -7.92
C VAL A 156 11.50 3.04 -8.14
N LEU A 157 11.71 3.45 -9.38
CA LEU A 157 12.60 4.53 -9.78
C LEU A 157 11.79 5.82 -9.84
N LEU A 158 12.04 6.71 -8.90
CA LEU A 158 11.51 8.06 -8.89
C LEU A 158 12.34 8.93 -9.83
N LYS A 159 11.68 9.67 -10.72
CA LYS A 159 12.32 10.56 -11.71
C LYS A 159 11.73 11.97 -11.62
N ASN A 160 12.44 12.95 -12.11
CA ASN A 160 11.92 14.28 -12.30
C ASN A 160 12.37 14.84 -13.66
N THR A 161 11.46 14.81 -14.62
CA THR A 161 11.66 15.37 -15.97
C THR A 161 11.28 16.86 -16.05
N ASP A 162 10.51 17.35 -15.07
CA ASP A 162 10.16 18.77 -15.00
C ASP A 162 11.36 19.66 -14.61
N PRO A 163 11.39 20.93 -15.06
CA PRO A 163 12.48 21.87 -14.76
C PRO A 163 12.37 22.50 -13.35
N ILE A 164 11.50 22.00 -12.48
CA ILE A 164 11.23 22.51 -11.13
C ILE A 164 11.37 21.41 -10.09
N LEU A 165 11.48 21.79 -8.81
CA LEU A 165 11.54 20.88 -7.68
C LEU A 165 10.19 20.19 -7.45
N HIS A 166 10.23 18.87 -7.26
CA HIS A 166 9.15 18.06 -6.71
C HIS A 166 9.62 17.30 -5.47
N THR A 167 8.67 16.77 -4.71
CA THR A 167 8.94 15.78 -3.66
C THR A 167 8.10 14.53 -3.93
N ALA A 168 8.62 13.37 -3.57
CA ALA A 168 7.85 12.13 -3.50
C ALA A 168 7.77 11.70 -2.04
N HIS A 169 6.69 12.05 -1.36
CA HIS A 169 6.43 11.68 0.03
C HIS A 169 5.39 10.57 0.08
N ALA A 170 5.82 9.37 0.41
CA ALA A 170 5.05 8.14 0.32
C ALA A 170 4.60 7.65 1.69
N TYR A 171 3.32 7.27 1.81
CA TYR A 171 2.69 6.74 3.00
C TYR A 171 1.87 5.51 2.68
N PHE A 172 1.87 4.53 3.56
CA PHE A 172 0.87 3.46 3.52
C PHE A 172 -0.52 3.97 3.88
N ALA A 173 -1.55 3.24 3.48
CA ALA A 173 -2.94 3.57 3.83
C ALA A 173 -3.19 3.62 5.36
N SER A 174 -2.32 2.98 6.16
CA SER A 174 -2.28 3.09 7.63
C SER A 174 -1.78 4.45 8.14
N GLY A 175 -1.23 5.31 7.27
CA GLY A 175 -0.54 6.55 7.65
C GLY A 175 0.95 6.36 7.97
N GLN A 176 1.45 5.13 7.99
CA GLN A 176 2.87 4.87 8.23
C GLN A 176 3.71 5.41 7.06
N PRO A 177 4.80 6.19 7.33
CA PRO A 177 5.67 6.68 6.27
C PRO A 177 6.44 5.53 5.62
N HIS A 178 6.65 5.64 4.30
CA HIS A 178 7.45 4.70 3.54
C HIS A 178 8.78 5.32 3.08
N PHE A 179 8.71 6.45 2.35
CA PHE A 179 9.89 7.26 2.01
C PHE A 179 9.50 8.72 1.78
N ASN A 180 10.48 9.62 1.90
CA ASN A 180 10.38 11.02 1.49
C ASN A 180 11.64 11.43 0.73
N VAL A 181 11.47 11.94 -0.50
CA VAL A 181 12.58 12.26 -1.40
C VAL A 181 12.33 13.60 -2.10
N GLY A 182 13.28 14.51 -1.98
CA GLY A 182 13.36 15.71 -2.81
C GLY A 182 13.91 15.36 -4.20
N LEU A 183 13.18 15.71 -5.24
CA LEU A 183 13.51 15.44 -6.63
C LEU A 183 13.75 16.76 -7.36
N TYR A 184 15.00 17.18 -7.41
CA TYR A 184 15.44 18.30 -8.27
C TYR A 184 15.35 17.92 -9.75
N PRO A 185 15.38 18.88 -10.69
CA PRO A 185 15.38 18.59 -12.12
C PRO A 185 16.44 17.53 -12.50
N ALA A 186 16.07 16.59 -13.36
CA ALA A 186 16.88 15.45 -13.80
C ALA A 186 17.35 14.49 -12.69
N ARG A 187 16.90 14.67 -11.44
CA ARG A 187 17.24 13.77 -10.33
C ARG A 187 16.44 12.47 -10.40
N THR A 188 17.10 11.38 -10.04
CA THR A 188 16.49 10.07 -9.85
C THR A 188 16.74 9.52 -8.46
N SER A 189 15.87 8.64 -7.97
CA SER A 189 16.04 7.92 -6.70
C SER A 189 15.33 6.58 -6.76
N ARG A 190 16.05 5.48 -6.51
CA ARG A 190 15.48 4.12 -6.46
C ARG A 190 15.05 3.76 -5.05
N LYS A 191 13.84 3.21 -4.89
CA LYS A 191 13.29 2.79 -3.60
C LYS A 191 12.79 1.35 -3.67
N PRO A 192 13.14 0.48 -2.69
CA PRO A 192 12.64 -0.89 -2.63
C PRO A 192 11.18 -0.91 -2.17
N LEU A 193 10.41 -1.84 -2.70
CA LEU A 193 9.02 -2.10 -2.34
C LEU A 193 8.97 -3.39 -1.49
N VAL A 194 9.19 -3.26 -0.18
CA VAL A 194 9.39 -4.41 0.72
C VAL A 194 8.17 -4.77 1.56
N THR A 195 7.21 -3.87 1.70
CA THR A 195 6.03 -4.07 2.54
C THR A 195 4.76 -4.05 1.67
N PRO A 196 3.92 -5.10 1.72
CA PRO A 196 2.67 -5.13 0.96
C PRO A 196 1.68 -4.10 1.50
N GLY A 197 0.88 -3.53 0.61
CA GLY A 197 -0.14 -2.54 0.96
C GLY A 197 -0.36 -1.50 -0.12
N VAL A 198 -1.25 -0.57 0.15
CA VAL A 198 -1.50 0.59 -0.72
C VAL A 198 -0.63 1.75 -0.24
N VAL A 199 0.27 2.19 -1.09
CA VAL A 199 1.13 3.35 -0.86
C VAL A 199 0.57 4.54 -1.63
N LYS A 200 0.29 5.64 -0.93
CA LYS A 200 -0.05 6.93 -1.51
C LYS A 200 1.19 7.80 -1.56
N ILE A 201 1.45 8.44 -2.69
CA ILE A 201 2.58 9.34 -2.91
C ILE A 201 2.03 10.75 -3.16
N LEU A 202 2.54 11.73 -2.44
CA LEU A 202 2.14 13.13 -2.52
C LEU A 202 3.36 13.99 -2.83
N CYS A 203 3.14 15.14 -3.47
CA CYS A 203 4.15 16.19 -3.59
C CYS A 203 3.84 17.30 -2.59
N GLU A 204 4.78 17.60 -1.69
CA GLU A 204 4.60 18.66 -0.70
C GLU A 204 4.71 20.08 -1.31
N VAL A 205 5.39 20.19 -2.46
CA VAL A 205 5.51 21.45 -3.20
C VAL A 205 4.22 21.75 -3.99
N HIS A 206 3.58 20.69 -4.54
CA HIS A 206 2.42 20.78 -5.43
C HIS A 206 1.25 19.95 -4.86
N PRO A 207 0.37 20.52 -4.03
CA PRO A 207 -0.64 19.77 -3.26
C PRO A 207 -1.66 18.99 -4.10
N TRP A 208 -1.77 19.31 -5.38
CA TRP A 208 -2.65 18.58 -6.32
C TRP A 208 -2.04 17.29 -6.87
N MET A 209 -0.71 17.10 -6.73
CA MET A 209 -0.04 15.90 -7.25
C MET A 209 -0.20 14.73 -6.30
N SER A 210 -0.72 13.64 -6.83
CA SER A 210 -0.78 12.36 -6.12
C SER A 210 -0.55 11.19 -7.07
N ALA A 211 -0.03 10.10 -6.53
CA ALA A 211 0.07 8.80 -7.20
C ALA A 211 -0.13 7.67 -6.19
N TYR A 212 -0.31 6.46 -6.70
CA TYR A 212 -0.49 5.27 -5.87
C TYR A 212 0.35 4.11 -6.39
N ILE A 213 0.86 3.30 -5.46
CA ILE A 213 1.46 2.00 -5.76
C ILE A 213 0.77 0.97 -4.88
N VAL A 214 0.16 -0.05 -5.49
CA VAL A 214 -0.40 -1.20 -4.78
C VAL A 214 0.63 -2.31 -4.78
N ILE A 215 1.17 -2.64 -3.60
CA ILE A 215 2.21 -3.65 -3.43
C ILE A 215 1.55 -4.94 -2.93
N THR A 216 1.70 -6.03 -3.68
CA THR A 216 1.15 -7.34 -3.36
C THR A 216 2.25 -8.32 -2.93
N LYS A 217 1.87 -9.42 -2.25
CA LYS A 217 2.81 -10.47 -1.86
C LYS A 217 3.15 -11.45 -3.01
N HIS A 218 2.42 -11.38 -4.11
CA HIS A 218 2.45 -12.34 -5.22
C HIS A 218 2.27 -11.61 -6.57
N PRO A 219 2.63 -12.20 -7.72
CA PRO A 219 2.60 -11.54 -9.03
C PRO A 219 1.23 -11.61 -9.75
N TYR A 220 0.17 -12.05 -9.07
CA TYR A 220 -1.18 -12.18 -9.68
C TYR A 220 -1.99 -10.92 -9.46
N HIS A 221 -1.54 -9.85 -10.05
CA HIS A 221 -2.20 -8.54 -10.08
C HIS A 221 -1.98 -7.88 -11.43
N THR A 222 -2.84 -6.95 -11.77
CA THR A 222 -2.74 -6.11 -12.96
C THR A 222 -3.49 -4.81 -12.76
N ILE A 223 -3.39 -3.91 -13.71
CA ILE A 223 -4.15 -2.65 -13.74
C ILE A 223 -4.96 -2.64 -15.03
N THR A 224 -6.21 -2.18 -14.97
CA THR A 224 -7.03 -2.03 -16.17
C THR A 224 -6.40 -0.99 -17.12
N ASP A 225 -6.35 -1.34 -18.39
CA ASP A 225 -5.77 -0.53 -19.46
C ASP A 225 -6.68 0.61 -19.92
N ALA A 226 -6.38 1.21 -21.07
CA ALA A 226 -7.18 2.27 -21.68
C ALA A 226 -8.57 1.80 -22.15
N TYR A 227 -8.74 0.49 -22.36
CA TYR A 227 -10.01 -0.15 -22.74
C TYR A 227 -10.75 -0.73 -21.54
N ASN A 228 -10.22 -0.50 -20.33
CA ASN A 228 -10.77 -1.00 -19.06
C ASN A 228 -10.66 -2.52 -18.90
N GLU A 229 -9.79 -3.15 -19.68
CA GLU A 229 -9.55 -4.59 -19.67
C GLU A 229 -8.42 -4.94 -18.73
N TYR A 230 -8.51 -6.13 -18.17
CA TYR A 230 -7.43 -6.74 -17.39
C TYR A 230 -7.13 -8.15 -17.86
N LEU A 231 -5.88 -8.55 -17.66
CA LEU A 231 -5.41 -9.90 -17.93
C LEU A 231 -4.43 -10.33 -16.83
N ILE A 232 -4.67 -11.53 -16.26
CA ILE A 232 -3.75 -12.18 -15.30
C ILE A 232 -3.48 -13.58 -15.84
N SER A 233 -2.23 -13.88 -16.19
CA SER A 233 -1.80 -15.15 -16.74
C SER A 233 -1.20 -16.10 -15.70
N ASP A 234 -1.10 -17.37 -16.09
CA ASP A 234 -0.44 -18.44 -15.32
C ASP A 234 -1.01 -18.64 -13.93
N VAL A 235 -2.32 -18.48 -13.78
CA VAL A 235 -3.03 -18.68 -12.53
C VAL A 235 -3.17 -20.17 -12.26
N PRO A 236 -2.64 -20.72 -11.16
CA PRO A 236 -2.80 -22.14 -10.81
C PRO A 236 -4.29 -22.51 -10.69
N THR A 237 -4.65 -23.72 -11.09
CA THR A 237 -6.03 -24.19 -11.00
C THR A 237 -6.47 -24.29 -9.54
N ASN A 238 -7.41 -23.46 -9.14
CA ASN A 238 -8.04 -23.41 -7.82
C ASN A 238 -9.23 -22.45 -7.84
N SER A 239 -9.88 -22.28 -6.68
CA SER A 239 -10.89 -21.24 -6.47
C SER A 239 -10.25 -20.03 -5.78
N TYR A 240 -10.40 -18.86 -6.36
CA TYR A 240 -9.85 -17.60 -5.85
C TYR A 240 -10.92 -16.54 -5.77
N ARG A 241 -10.69 -15.54 -4.90
CA ARG A 241 -11.47 -14.32 -4.91
C ARG A 241 -10.73 -13.27 -5.74
N LEU A 242 -11.45 -12.66 -6.68
CA LEU A 242 -10.96 -11.51 -7.43
C LEU A 242 -11.34 -10.23 -6.67
N ARG A 243 -10.37 -9.36 -6.48
CA ARG A 243 -10.55 -8.05 -5.84
C ARG A 243 -10.17 -6.95 -6.82
N THR A 244 -10.99 -5.91 -6.84
CA THR A 244 -10.72 -4.65 -7.54
C THR A 244 -10.74 -3.47 -6.59
#